data_ee31b66be48307c96cf2eed9530e37b5
#
_entry.id   ee31b66be48307c96cf2eed9530e37b5
#
_cell.length_a   1.000
_cell.length_b   1.000
_cell.length_c   1.000
_cell.angle_alpha   90.00
_cell.angle_beta   90.00
_cell.angle_gamma   90.00
#
_symmetry.space_group_name_H-M   'P 1'
#
loop_
_entity.id
_entity.type
_entity.pdbx_description
1 polymer ?
#
loop_
_entity_poly.entity_id
_entity_poly.type
_entity_poly.pdbx_seq_one_letter_code
_entity_poly.pdbx_strand_id
1 'polypeptide(L)'
;MIRTKPISCLLAGISLLAFPAVQADELPAAIKAVEARGAEIVGRFDAPGGLEGFAARYNGQGMALYLTPDGEHVLIGSLLDANGEDLTRGQLEKLVYEPLGKEMWARMAGSSWIADGRGDAPRIVYLFSDPNCPYCNMFWKQARPWVEAGKVQLRHIMVGMLRADSAGKSAALLSAKDPQAALNAHEAAGKAMAGSDETY
;
A
#
# COMPACT_ATOMS: atom_id res chain seq x y z
N MET A 1 16.11 1.58 -85.90
CA MET A 1 17.19 1.31 -84.93
C MET A 1 16.77 1.84 -83.55
N ILE A 2 16.21 0.98 -82.73
CA ILE A 2 15.69 1.34 -81.39
C ILE A 2 16.66 0.72 -80.35
N ARG A 3 17.38 1.59 -79.61
CA ARG A 3 18.31 1.23 -78.56
C ARG A 3 17.53 1.06 -77.25
N THR A 4 17.42 -0.15 -76.76
CA THR A 4 16.93 -0.47 -75.43
C THR A 4 18.07 -0.37 -74.40
N LYS A 5 17.88 0.47 -73.37
CA LYS A 5 18.79 0.57 -72.19
C LYS A 5 18.31 -0.45 -71.15
N PRO A 6 19.24 -1.14 -70.47
CA PRO A 6 18.87 -2.02 -69.38
C PRO A 6 18.62 -1.21 -68.07
N ILE A 7 17.52 -1.51 -67.38
CA ILE A 7 17.17 -0.97 -66.09
C ILE A 7 17.86 -1.86 -65.03
N SER A 8 18.85 -1.26 -64.32
CA SER A 8 19.47 -1.91 -63.12
C SER A 8 18.51 -1.80 -61.95
N CYS A 9 17.97 -2.94 -61.52
CA CYS A 9 17.28 -3.03 -60.24
C CYS A 9 18.29 -3.02 -59.10
N LEU A 10 18.31 -1.95 -58.32
CA LEU A 10 18.98 -1.91 -57.02
C LEU A 10 18.10 -2.66 -55.98
N LEU A 11 18.53 -3.81 -55.56
CA LEU A 11 17.97 -4.51 -54.39
C LEU A 11 18.47 -3.83 -53.11
N ALA A 12 17.61 -3.00 -52.51
CA ALA A 12 17.86 -2.47 -51.17
C ALA A 12 17.65 -3.56 -50.13
N GLY A 13 18.75 -4.04 -49.54
CA GLY A 13 18.71 -4.99 -48.43
C GLY A 13 18.17 -4.33 -47.18
N ILE A 14 16.98 -4.75 -46.74
CA ILE A 14 16.40 -4.38 -45.46
C ILE A 14 17.11 -5.25 -44.39
N SER A 15 18.11 -4.66 -43.69
CA SER A 15 18.67 -5.25 -42.48
C SER A 15 17.63 -5.18 -41.36
N LEU A 16 16.99 -6.29 -41.05
CA LEU A 16 16.22 -6.48 -39.82
C LEU A 16 17.20 -6.39 -38.65
N LEU A 17 17.15 -5.26 -37.92
CA LEU A 17 17.76 -5.16 -36.61
C LEU A 17 16.93 -6.03 -35.65
N ALA A 18 17.41 -7.22 -35.35
CA ALA A 18 16.88 -8.05 -34.29
C ALA A 18 17.18 -7.36 -32.94
N PHE A 19 16.20 -6.67 -32.38
CA PHE A 19 16.25 -6.25 -30.98
C PHE A 19 16.24 -7.52 -30.11
N PRO A 20 17.19 -7.67 -29.16
CA PRO A 20 17.09 -8.74 -28.19
C PRO A 20 15.78 -8.54 -27.43
N ALA A 21 14.86 -9.50 -27.52
CA ALA A 21 13.71 -9.55 -26.64
C ALA A 21 14.26 -9.63 -25.21
N VAL A 22 13.97 -8.61 -24.37
CA VAL A 22 14.17 -8.71 -22.93
C VAL A 22 13.25 -9.85 -22.48
N GLN A 23 13.83 -11.04 -22.31
CA GLN A 23 13.14 -12.13 -21.66
C GLN A 23 12.80 -11.67 -20.26
N ALA A 24 11.52 -11.51 -19.96
CA ALA A 24 11.05 -11.43 -18.59
C ALA A 24 11.58 -12.69 -17.89
N ASP A 25 12.46 -12.49 -16.93
CA ASP A 25 13.18 -13.55 -16.23
C ASP A 25 12.13 -14.45 -15.56
N GLU A 26 11.94 -15.64 -16.09
CA GLU A 26 10.88 -16.57 -15.66
C GLU A 26 11.17 -17.02 -14.22
N LEU A 27 10.17 -16.97 -13.34
CA LEU A 27 10.32 -17.39 -11.95
C LEU A 27 10.73 -18.89 -11.90
N PRO A 28 11.68 -19.25 -11.05
CA PRO A 28 12.04 -20.65 -10.81
C PRO A 28 10.85 -21.51 -10.40
N ALA A 29 10.84 -22.79 -10.77
CA ALA A 29 9.71 -23.69 -10.51
C ALA A 29 9.33 -23.77 -9.02
N ALA A 30 10.33 -23.79 -8.14
CA ALA A 30 10.12 -23.82 -6.70
C ALA A 30 9.45 -22.53 -6.18
N ILE A 31 9.77 -21.37 -6.74
CA ILE A 31 9.12 -20.08 -6.42
C ILE A 31 7.68 -20.05 -6.96
N LYS A 32 7.45 -20.51 -8.20
CA LYS A 32 6.09 -20.66 -8.76
C LYS A 32 5.20 -21.56 -7.89
N ALA A 33 5.75 -22.58 -7.28
CA ALA A 33 5.00 -23.45 -6.37
C ALA A 33 4.53 -22.71 -5.10
N VAL A 34 5.28 -21.70 -4.62
CA VAL A 34 4.87 -20.84 -3.52
C VAL A 34 3.82 -19.82 -3.99
N GLU A 35 4.01 -19.24 -5.18
CA GLU A 35 3.06 -18.33 -5.80
C GLU A 35 1.69 -19.01 -5.99
N ALA A 36 1.68 -20.27 -6.45
CA ALA A 36 0.45 -21.05 -6.61
C ALA A 36 -0.31 -21.29 -5.28
N ARG A 37 0.33 -21.10 -4.13
CA ARG A 37 -0.29 -21.15 -2.80
C ARG A 37 -0.81 -19.80 -2.32
N GLY A 38 -0.82 -18.77 -3.19
CA GLY A 38 -1.38 -17.45 -2.92
C GLY A 38 -0.39 -16.38 -2.49
N ALA A 39 0.92 -16.65 -2.56
CA ALA A 39 1.94 -15.62 -2.39
C ALA A 39 2.08 -14.80 -3.68
N GLU A 40 2.18 -13.48 -3.57
CA GLU A 40 2.48 -12.57 -4.68
C GLU A 40 3.96 -12.22 -4.64
N ILE A 41 4.73 -12.62 -5.65
CA ILE A 41 6.15 -12.28 -5.76
C ILE A 41 6.27 -10.83 -6.21
N VAL A 42 6.91 -9.99 -5.41
CA VAL A 42 7.02 -8.54 -5.66
C VAL A 42 8.42 -8.07 -6.04
N GLY A 43 9.43 -8.91 -5.88
CA GLY A 43 10.81 -8.58 -6.29
C GLY A 43 11.82 -9.65 -5.94
N ARG A 44 13.05 -9.46 -6.45
CA ARG A 44 14.23 -10.29 -6.17
C ARG A 44 15.26 -9.46 -5.43
N PHE A 45 16.11 -10.11 -4.65
CA PHE A 45 17.24 -9.48 -3.96
C PHE A 45 18.39 -10.48 -3.78
N ASP A 46 19.60 -9.95 -3.67
CA ASP A 46 20.79 -10.77 -3.42
C ASP A 46 20.81 -11.28 -1.97
N ALA A 47 21.15 -12.55 -1.80
CA ALA A 47 21.28 -13.17 -0.51
C ALA A 47 22.65 -13.90 -0.40
N PRO A 48 23.28 -13.93 0.79
CA PRO A 48 24.56 -14.64 0.98
C PRO A 48 24.39 -16.16 0.88
N GLY A 49 25.54 -16.87 0.81
CA GLY A 49 25.56 -18.34 0.81
C GLY A 49 25.09 -18.98 -0.48
N GLY A 50 25.10 -18.24 -1.61
CA GLY A 50 24.62 -18.73 -2.90
C GLY A 50 23.10 -18.83 -3.01
N LEU A 51 22.37 -18.28 -2.04
CA LEU A 51 20.90 -18.20 -2.08
C LEU A 51 20.46 -17.06 -3.01
N GLU A 52 19.33 -17.23 -3.67
CA GLU A 52 18.62 -16.16 -4.36
C GLU A 52 17.39 -15.75 -3.54
N GLY A 53 17.30 -14.46 -3.18
CA GLY A 53 16.22 -13.93 -2.37
C GLY A 53 15.04 -13.45 -3.20
N PHE A 54 13.83 -13.75 -2.75
CA PHE A 54 12.59 -13.22 -3.31
C PHE A 54 11.76 -12.58 -2.19
N ALA A 55 11.27 -11.37 -2.45
CA ALA A 55 10.28 -10.72 -1.62
C ALA A 55 8.89 -11.06 -2.13
N ALA A 56 8.00 -11.44 -1.24
CA ALA A 56 6.62 -11.79 -1.55
C ALA A 56 5.64 -11.13 -0.58
N ARG A 57 4.38 -11.03 -0.99
CA ARG A 57 3.25 -10.68 -0.12
C ARG A 57 2.34 -11.90 0.05
N TYR A 58 1.93 -12.13 1.28
CA TYR A 58 0.92 -13.13 1.59
C TYR A 58 -0.01 -12.61 2.68
N ASN A 59 -1.30 -12.56 2.40
CA ASN A 59 -2.32 -11.97 3.30
C ASN A 59 -1.96 -10.55 3.79
N GLY A 60 -1.39 -9.71 2.90
CA GLY A 60 -1.00 -8.34 3.23
C GLY A 60 0.30 -8.19 4.02
N GLN A 61 0.99 -9.30 4.33
CA GLN A 61 2.27 -9.28 5.04
C GLN A 61 3.43 -9.60 4.11
N GLY A 62 4.58 -8.97 4.36
CA GLY A 62 5.82 -9.27 3.66
C GLY A 62 6.39 -10.61 4.11
N MET A 63 6.89 -11.37 3.14
CA MET A 63 7.51 -12.67 3.33
C MET A 63 8.76 -12.76 2.45
N ALA A 64 9.86 -13.24 3.00
CA ALA A 64 11.05 -13.54 2.23
C ALA A 64 11.13 -15.04 1.92
N LEU A 65 11.53 -15.32 0.68
CA LEU A 65 11.78 -16.65 0.16
C LEU A 65 13.24 -16.70 -0.27
N TYR A 66 13.90 -17.80 0.02
CA TYR A 66 15.28 -18.03 -0.38
C TYR A 66 15.37 -19.33 -1.19
N LEU A 67 15.67 -19.18 -2.47
CA LEU A 67 15.92 -20.33 -3.36
C LEU A 67 17.32 -20.87 -3.09
N THR A 68 17.43 -22.17 -2.92
CA THR A 68 18.71 -22.86 -2.76
C THR A 68 19.51 -22.88 -4.07
N PRO A 69 20.86 -23.01 -4.01
CA PRO A 69 21.70 -22.97 -5.21
C PRO A 69 21.38 -24.04 -6.26
N ASP A 70 20.78 -25.17 -5.86
CA ASP A 70 20.30 -26.20 -6.78
C ASP A 70 19.01 -25.80 -7.53
N GLY A 71 18.35 -24.73 -7.12
CA GLY A 71 17.10 -24.24 -7.70
C GLY A 71 15.87 -25.09 -7.38
N GLU A 72 15.99 -26.09 -6.51
CA GLU A 72 14.93 -27.08 -6.25
C GLU A 72 14.15 -26.82 -4.95
N HIS A 73 14.75 -26.07 -3.99
CA HIS A 73 14.16 -25.88 -2.67
C HIS A 73 13.99 -24.41 -2.32
N VAL A 74 12.98 -24.10 -1.52
CA VAL A 74 12.71 -22.76 -1.00
C VAL A 74 12.64 -22.77 0.51
N LEU A 75 13.42 -21.89 1.13
CA LEU A 75 13.33 -21.55 2.55
C LEU A 75 12.45 -20.31 2.72
N ILE A 76 11.57 -20.30 3.70
CA ILE A 76 10.70 -19.18 4.02
C ILE A 76 11.06 -18.66 5.40
N GLY A 77 11.40 -17.36 5.52
CA GLY A 77 11.72 -16.78 6.82
C GLY A 77 12.73 -15.65 6.77
N SER A 78 13.32 -15.32 7.92
CA SER A 78 14.39 -14.34 8.06
C SER A 78 15.75 -14.99 8.00
N LEU A 79 16.68 -14.33 7.31
CA LEU A 79 18.09 -14.68 7.27
C LEU A 79 18.85 -13.77 8.23
N LEU A 80 19.57 -14.38 9.16
CA LEU A 80 20.42 -13.68 10.12
C LEU A 80 21.89 -13.91 9.79
N ASP A 81 22.72 -12.91 10.04
CA ASP A 81 24.17 -13.06 9.97
C ASP A 81 24.77 -13.69 11.26
N ALA A 82 26.08 -13.85 11.30
CA ALA A 82 26.80 -14.43 12.44
C ALA A 82 26.70 -13.57 13.73
N ASN A 83 26.31 -12.29 13.62
CA ASN A 83 26.11 -11.37 14.74
C ASN A 83 24.63 -11.32 15.18
N GLY A 84 23.74 -12.05 14.48
CA GLY A 84 22.30 -12.04 14.71
C GLY A 84 21.58 -10.85 14.05
N GLU A 85 22.22 -10.15 13.12
CA GLU A 85 21.58 -9.08 12.36
C GLU A 85 20.64 -9.63 11.31
N ASP A 86 19.42 -9.08 11.23
CA ASP A 86 18.40 -9.51 10.25
C ASP A 86 18.66 -8.87 8.88
N LEU A 87 19.22 -9.67 7.97
CA LEU A 87 19.52 -9.28 6.59
C LEU A 87 18.26 -9.21 5.71
N THR A 88 17.14 -9.79 6.15
CA THR A 88 15.88 -9.83 5.43
C THR A 88 15.08 -8.54 5.57
N ARG A 89 15.10 -7.94 6.78
CA ARG A 89 14.23 -6.80 7.12
C ARG A 89 14.35 -5.66 6.14
N GLY A 90 15.57 -5.23 5.81
CA GLY A 90 15.80 -4.12 4.88
C GLY A 90 15.28 -4.40 3.47
N GLN A 91 15.34 -5.67 3.03
CA GLN A 91 14.84 -6.07 1.72
C GLN A 91 13.30 -6.03 1.68
N LEU A 92 12.64 -6.55 2.71
CA LEU A 92 11.18 -6.49 2.83
C LEU A 92 10.68 -5.04 2.98
N GLU A 93 11.38 -4.21 3.75
CA GLU A 93 11.04 -2.78 3.86
C GLU A 93 11.02 -2.13 2.49
N LYS A 94 12.10 -2.27 1.72
CA LYS A 94 12.26 -1.64 0.41
C LYS A 94 11.31 -2.20 -0.65
N LEU A 95 11.15 -3.53 -0.73
CA LEU A 95 10.45 -4.19 -1.82
C LEU A 95 8.95 -4.39 -1.56
N VAL A 96 8.54 -4.48 -0.29
CA VAL A 96 7.15 -4.75 0.09
C VAL A 96 6.52 -3.55 0.78
N TYR A 97 7.10 -3.13 1.93
CA TYR A 97 6.41 -2.20 2.81
C TYR A 97 6.42 -0.75 2.33
N GLU A 98 7.52 -0.27 1.75
CA GLU A 98 7.55 1.09 1.16
C GLU A 98 6.57 1.25 -0.03
N PRO A 99 6.52 0.33 -1.02
CA PRO A 99 5.53 0.40 -2.08
C PRO A 99 4.10 0.27 -1.57
N LEU A 100 3.85 -0.67 -0.66
CA LEU A 100 2.53 -0.85 -0.04
C LEU A 100 2.11 0.39 0.74
N GLY A 101 3.01 0.98 1.51
CA GLY A 101 2.76 2.22 2.23
C GLY A 101 2.39 3.38 1.31
N LYS A 102 3.09 3.53 0.19
CA LYS A 102 2.77 4.55 -0.84
C LYS A 102 1.39 4.31 -1.46
N GLU A 103 1.07 3.06 -1.79
CA GLU A 103 -0.24 2.69 -2.33
C GLU A 103 -1.35 2.99 -1.32
N MET A 104 -1.20 2.54 -0.07
CA MET A 104 -2.19 2.79 0.98
C MET A 104 -2.37 4.27 1.26
N TRP A 105 -1.29 5.05 1.28
CA TRP A 105 -1.36 6.50 1.43
C TRP A 105 -2.15 7.15 0.29
N ALA A 106 -1.88 6.76 -0.96
CA ALA A 106 -2.61 7.26 -2.12
C ALA A 106 -4.11 6.90 -2.05
N ARG A 107 -4.45 5.67 -1.64
CA ARG A 107 -5.84 5.23 -1.44
C ARG A 107 -6.54 6.03 -0.35
N MET A 108 -5.89 6.27 0.78
CA MET A 108 -6.45 7.12 1.85
C MET A 108 -6.63 8.56 1.39
N ALA A 109 -5.66 9.11 0.66
CA ALA A 109 -5.75 10.47 0.11
C ALA A 109 -6.90 10.64 -0.89
N GLY A 110 -7.18 9.60 -1.70
CA GLY A 110 -8.28 9.57 -2.67
C GLY A 110 -9.63 9.15 -2.10
N SER A 111 -9.71 8.76 -0.82
CA SER A 111 -10.96 8.37 -0.18
C SER A 111 -11.78 9.58 0.29
N SER A 112 -13.04 9.35 0.68
CA SER A 112 -13.85 10.38 1.35
C SER A 112 -13.42 10.51 2.81
N TRP A 113 -12.91 11.68 3.19
CA TRP A 113 -12.50 11.99 4.56
C TRP A 113 -12.98 13.39 4.96
N ILE A 114 -13.12 13.61 6.26
CA ILE A 114 -13.44 14.92 6.84
C ILE A 114 -12.15 15.54 7.37
N ALA A 115 -11.82 16.74 6.92
CA ALA A 115 -10.69 17.50 7.44
C ALA A 115 -10.98 17.99 8.87
N ASP A 116 -9.98 17.95 9.73
CA ASP A 116 -10.00 18.58 11.05
C ASP A 116 -8.64 19.27 11.27
N GLY A 117 -8.67 20.58 11.28
CA GLY A 117 -7.49 21.44 11.29
C GLY A 117 -7.19 22.10 9.95
N ARG A 118 -6.10 22.87 9.92
CA ARG A 118 -5.71 23.71 8.77
C ARG A 118 -5.21 22.86 7.60
N GLY A 119 -5.58 23.25 6.38
CA GLY A 119 -5.16 22.57 5.14
C GLY A 119 -3.66 22.69 4.83
N ASP A 120 -3.00 23.70 5.39
CA ASP A 120 -1.55 23.98 5.24
C ASP A 120 -0.71 23.42 6.41
N ALA A 121 -1.29 22.61 7.28
CA ALA A 121 -0.57 21.99 8.38
C ALA A 121 0.58 21.10 7.85
N PRO A 122 1.79 21.17 8.44
CA PRO A 122 2.97 20.45 7.94
C PRO A 122 2.86 18.93 8.08
N ARG A 123 1.91 18.43 8.86
CA ARG A 123 1.69 16.99 9.07
C ARG A 123 0.24 16.63 8.85
N ILE A 124 0.02 15.56 8.10
CA ILE A 124 -1.29 14.96 7.85
C ILE A 124 -1.33 13.61 8.56
N VAL A 125 -2.43 13.37 9.29
CA VAL A 125 -2.70 12.08 9.94
C VAL A 125 -4.06 11.59 9.47
N TYR A 126 -4.07 10.43 8.80
CA TYR A 126 -5.31 9.72 8.48
C TYR A 126 -5.69 8.83 9.65
N LEU A 127 -6.97 8.83 9.99
CA LEU A 127 -7.53 7.94 11.00
C LEU A 127 -8.89 7.42 10.56
N PHE A 128 -9.16 6.16 10.90
CA PHE A 128 -10.49 5.57 10.72
C PHE A 128 -11.30 5.89 11.96
N SER A 129 -12.41 6.61 11.81
CA SER A 129 -13.24 7.10 12.90
C SER A 129 -14.66 6.59 12.78
N ASP A 130 -15.16 5.94 13.82
CA ASP A 130 -16.58 5.60 13.95
C ASP A 130 -17.25 6.61 14.87
N PRO A 131 -18.41 7.20 14.50
CA PRO A 131 -19.08 8.22 15.30
C PRO A 131 -19.50 7.78 16.72
N ASN A 132 -19.53 6.48 16.97
CA ASN A 132 -19.85 5.91 18.28
C ASN A 132 -18.60 5.40 19.03
N CYS A 133 -17.40 5.66 18.51
CA CYS A 133 -16.14 5.16 19.08
C CYS A 133 -15.67 6.06 20.24
N PRO A 134 -15.65 5.59 21.48
CA PRO A 134 -15.18 6.40 22.62
C PRO A 134 -13.68 6.70 22.54
N TYR A 135 -12.89 5.79 22.00
CA TYR A 135 -11.45 5.99 21.82
C TYR A 135 -11.14 6.99 20.71
N CYS A 136 -11.96 7.03 19.64
CA CYS A 136 -11.83 8.06 18.60
C CYS A 136 -12.11 9.45 19.19
N ASN A 137 -13.16 9.58 20.01
CA ASN A 137 -13.47 10.81 20.72
C ASN A 137 -12.36 11.23 21.69
N MET A 138 -11.81 10.28 22.45
CA MET A 138 -10.69 10.54 23.35
C MET A 138 -9.46 11.02 22.57
N PHE A 139 -9.10 10.35 21.47
CA PHE A 139 -8.00 10.76 20.60
C PHE A 139 -8.23 12.17 20.02
N TRP A 140 -9.43 12.44 19.52
CA TRP A 140 -9.80 13.76 18.99
C TRP A 140 -9.56 14.87 20.04
N LYS A 141 -10.02 14.66 21.29
CA LYS A 141 -9.81 15.60 22.40
C LYS A 141 -8.33 15.82 22.70
N GLN A 142 -7.55 14.73 22.77
CA GLN A 142 -6.11 14.79 23.03
C GLN A 142 -5.34 15.47 21.91
N ALA A 143 -5.79 15.36 20.66
CA ALA A 143 -5.15 15.97 19.50
C ALA A 143 -5.37 17.50 19.39
N ARG A 144 -6.37 18.08 20.09
CA ARG A 144 -6.71 19.51 19.95
C ARG A 144 -5.51 20.46 20.03
N PRO A 145 -4.55 20.33 20.99
CA PRO A 145 -3.44 21.27 21.08
C PRO A 145 -2.57 21.33 19.82
N TRP A 146 -2.42 20.22 19.09
CA TRP A 146 -1.64 20.18 17.85
C TRP A 146 -2.43 20.67 16.64
N VAL A 147 -3.72 20.34 16.60
CA VAL A 147 -4.63 20.75 15.51
C VAL A 147 -4.87 22.26 15.57
N GLU A 148 -5.20 22.80 16.75
CA GLU A 148 -5.45 24.23 16.96
C GLU A 148 -4.21 25.09 16.77
N ALA A 149 -3.03 24.54 17.12
CA ALA A 149 -1.75 25.17 16.83
C ALA A 149 -1.35 25.10 15.33
N GLY A 150 -2.16 24.49 14.47
CA GLY A 150 -1.89 24.34 13.03
C GLY A 150 -0.72 23.41 12.70
N LYS A 151 -0.30 22.57 13.65
CA LYS A 151 0.83 21.65 13.46
C LYS A 151 0.45 20.34 12.77
N VAL A 152 -0.83 19.95 12.87
CA VAL A 152 -1.38 18.70 12.35
C VAL A 152 -2.75 18.96 11.74
N GLN A 153 -3.02 18.37 10.57
CA GLN A 153 -4.36 18.17 10.04
C GLN A 153 -4.72 16.69 10.24
N LEU A 154 -5.83 16.44 10.93
CA LEU A 154 -6.43 15.11 10.96
C LEU A 154 -7.36 14.96 9.75
N ARG A 155 -7.36 13.77 9.14
CA ARG A 155 -8.27 13.38 8.07
C ARG A 155 -9.04 12.15 8.51
N HIS A 156 -10.29 12.36 8.92
CA HIS A 156 -11.14 11.30 9.44
C HIS A 156 -11.82 10.56 8.29
N ILE A 157 -11.40 9.32 8.06
CA ILE A 157 -12.09 8.37 7.18
C ILE A 157 -13.20 7.75 8.02
N MET A 158 -14.44 8.13 7.73
CA MET A 158 -15.58 7.68 8.52
C MET A 158 -15.92 6.23 8.22
N VAL A 159 -16.05 5.43 9.28
CA VAL A 159 -16.47 4.03 9.21
C VAL A 159 -17.73 3.81 10.03
N GLY A 160 -18.54 2.80 9.68
CA GLY A 160 -19.80 2.53 10.34
C GLY A 160 -19.85 1.08 10.85
N MET A 161 -19.06 0.76 11.88
CA MET A 161 -18.80 -0.62 12.29
C MET A 161 -19.27 -0.95 13.71
N LEU A 162 -19.27 0.00 14.63
CA LEU A 162 -19.40 -0.30 16.06
C LEU A 162 -20.85 -0.47 16.53
N ARG A 163 -21.81 0.24 15.91
CA ARG A 163 -23.22 0.19 16.27
C ARG A 163 -24.12 0.23 15.03
N ALA A 164 -25.34 -0.20 15.16
CA ALA A 164 -26.32 -0.23 14.06
C ALA A 164 -26.53 1.17 13.41
N ASP A 165 -26.43 2.24 14.18
CA ASP A 165 -26.57 3.62 13.69
C ASP A 165 -25.25 4.27 13.23
N SER A 166 -24.09 3.59 13.37
CA SER A 166 -22.79 4.15 12.99
C SER A 166 -22.71 4.52 11.52
N ALA A 167 -23.20 3.68 10.63
CA ALA A 167 -23.17 3.96 9.18
C ALA A 167 -24.03 5.19 8.83
N GLY A 168 -25.23 5.31 9.41
CA GLY A 168 -26.11 6.47 9.22
C GLY A 168 -25.50 7.77 9.74
N LYS A 169 -24.88 7.72 10.93
CA LYS A 169 -24.17 8.88 11.50
C LYS A 169 -22.96 9.28 10.65
N SER A 170 -22.17 8.32 10.18
CA SER A 170 -21.03 8.57 9.29
C SER A 170 -21.48 9.25 7.98
N ALA A 171 -22.54 8.74 7.38
CA ALA A 171 -23.12 9.33 6.17
C ALA A 171 -23.62 10.76 6.42
N ALA A 172 -24.28 11.00 7.55
CA ALA A 172 -24.77 12.34 7.93
C ALA A 172 -23.61 13.34 8.12
N LEU A 173 -22.52 12.92 8.76
CA LEU A 173 -21.33 13.77 8.93
C LEU A 173 -20.66 14.10 7.59
N LEU A 174 -20.49 13.09 6.72
CA LEU A 174 -19.88 13.27 5.39
C LEU A 174 -20.73 14.16 4.46
N SER A 175 -22.06 14.09 4.56
CA SER A 175 -23.00 14.85 3.71
C SER A 175 -23.40 16.19 4.29
N ALA A 176 -22.90 16.58 5.46
CA ALA A 176 -23.21 17.86 6.07
C ALA A 176 -22.74 19.01 5.17
N LYS A 177 -23.42 20.17 5.23
CA LYS A 177 -23.01 21.38 4.49
C LYS A 177 -21.58 21.81 4.84
N ASP A 178 -21.18 21.62 6.09
CA ASP A 178 -19.81 21.80 6.60
C ASP A 178 -19.45 20.55 7.41
N PRO A 179 -18.80 19.55 6.78
CA PRO A 179 -18.44 18.30 7.44
C PRO A 179 -17.47 18.49 8.61
N GLN A 180 -16.55 19.46 8.52
CA GLN A 180 -15.61 19.76 9.61
C GLN A 180 -16.33 20.29 10.85
N ALA A 181 -17.21 21.28 10.67
CA ALA A 181 -17.99 21.82 11.77
C ALA A 181 -18.93 20.76 12.38
N ALA A 182 -19.56 19.92 11.55
CA ALA A 182 -20.44 18.85 12.01
C ALA A 182 -19.66 17.80 12.83
N LEU A 183 -18.48 17.37 12.37
CA LEU A 183 -17.61 16.44 13.08
C LEU A 183 -17.17 17.05 14.43
N ASN A 184 -16.68 18.27 14.43
CA ASN A 184 -16.23 18.96 15.64
C ASN A 184 -17.36 19.12 16.67
N ALA A 185 -18.56 19.44 16.24
CA ALA A 185 -19.73 19.52 17.11
C ALA A 185 -20.11 18.14 17.69
N HIS A 186 -20.04 17.08 16.87
CA HIS A 186 -20.29 15.71 17.30
C HIS A 186 -19.28 15.27 18.37
N GLU A 187 -18.00 15.46 18.11
CA GLU A 187 -16.92 15.03 19.01
C GLU A 187 -16.90 15.87 20.31
N ALA A 188 -17.16 17.18 20.24
CA ALA A 188 -17.25 18.04 21.40
C ALA A 188 -18.43 17.69 22.32
N ALA A 189 -19.56 17.27 21.74
CA ALA A 189 -20.73 16.86 22.51
C ALA A 189 -20.49 15.61 23.34
N GLY A 190 -19.47 14.81 23.04
CA GLY A 190 -19.09 13.61 23.78
C GLY A 190 -20.13 12.51 23.82
N LYS A 191 -21.12 12.53 22.92
CA LYS A 191 -22.28 11.62 22.92
C LYS A 191 -21.97 10.20 22.45
N ALA A 192 -20.72 9.92 22.09
CA ALA A 192 -20.28 8.56 21.76
C ALA A 192 -20.53 7.55 22.91
N MET A 193 -20.71 8.03 24.14
CA MET A 193 -20.86 7.21 25.35
C MET A 193 -22.25 7.24 25.97
N ALA A 194 -23.17 8.12 25.54
CA ALA A 194 -24.53 8.12 26.05
C ALA A 194 -25.25 6.87 25.51
N GLY A 195 -25.39 5.86 26.35
CA GLY A 195 -25.90 4.56 26.01
C GLY A 195 -27.22 4.58 25.27
N SER A 196 -27.28 3.85 24.18
CA SER A 196 -28.43 3.03 23.92
C SER A 196 -28.09 1.66 24.52
N ASP A 197 -28.86 1.21 25.49
CA ASP A 197 -28.86 -0.16 26.03
C ASP A 197 -29.37 -1.13 24.95
N GLU A 198 -28.76 -1.15 23.80
CA GLU A 198 -29.01 -2.18 22.79
C GLU A 198 -27.86 -3.17 22.86
N THR A 199 -28.10 -4.19 23.68
CA THR A 199 -27.38 -5.47 23.71
C THR A 199 -27.43 -6.09 22.32
N TYR A 200 -26.25 -6.41 21.76
CA TYR A 200 -26.11 -7.30 20.63
C TYR A 200 -26.31 -8.76 21.06
#